data_f9b38bb34573c4d8c331f94ec74ad3f1
#
_entry.id   f9b38bb34573c4d8c331f94ec74ad3f1
#
_cell.length_a   1.000
_cell.length_b   1.000
_cell.length_c   1.000
_cell.angle_alpha   90.00
_cell.angle_beta   90.00
_cell.angle_gamma   90.00
#
_symmetry.space_group_name_H-M   'P 1'
#
loop_
_entity.id
_entity.type
_entity.pdbx_description
1 polymer ?
#
loop_
_entity_poly.entity_id
_entity_poly.type
_entity_poly.pdbx_seq_one_letter_code
_entity_poly.pdbx_strand_id
1 'polypeptide(L)'
;MSWYCDLAPGHPFHGPYHDREYGFPLQGDDALFERLALEINQAGLSWLLVLRRREALQRAFEGFAVDRVARYGARQRARLMRDPGVIRNARKIEAVIENAGRIARLRDEFGSFAAWIAANHPRSKPEWVTLFKRTFVFTGGEITAEFLMSIGYLPGAHREDCPVFKRIARLRPAWMEKRAVSGKFGNKISEFRRKPK
;
A
#
# COMPACT_ATOMS: atom_id res chain seq x y z
N MET A 1 -20.70 -12.90 -4.88
CA MET A 1 -20.08 -11.58 -4.69
C MET A 1 -19.85 -10.97 -6.07
N SER A 2 -20.33 -9.74 -6.29
CA SER A 2 -20.01 -9.02 -7.53
C SER A 2 -18.52 -8.62 -7.49
N TRP A 3 -17.83 -8.85 -8.60
CA TRP A 3 -16.45 -8.43 -8.71
C TRP A 3 -16.36 -6.91 -8.81
N TYR A 4 -15.21 -6.34 -8.39
CA TYR A 4 -14.94 -4.92 -8.52
C TYR A 4 -15.08 -4.43 -9.97
N CYS A 5 -14.74 -5.30 -10.95
CA CYS A 5 -14.93 -5.06 -12.37
C CYS A 5 -16.39 -4.89 -12.82
N ASP A 6 -17.38 -5.33 -12.02
CA ASP A 6 -18.80 -5.13 -12.30
C ASP A 6 -19.32 -3.83 -11.68
N LEU A 7 -18.74 -3.43 -10.55
CA LEU A 7 -19.16 -2.25 -9.78
C LEU A 7 -18.55 -0.94 -10.30
N ALA A 8 -17.31 -0.99 -10.76
CA ALA A 8 -16.51 0.20 -11.01
C ALA A 8 -16.81 0.94 -12.32
N PRO A 9 -17.09 0.26 -13.46
CA PRO A 9 -17.26 0.95 -14.74
C PRO A 9 -18.37 2.01 -14.69
N GLY A 10 -18.05 3.23 -15.13
CA GLY A 10 -18.98 4.38 -15.11
C GLY A 10 -19.23 5.01 -13.75
N HIS A 11 -18.76 4.41 -12.66
CA HIS A 11 -18.91 5.00 -11.32
C HIS A 11 -17.94 6.17 -11.13
N PRO A 12 -18.37 7.37 -10.63
CA PRO A 12 -17.54 8.57 -10.60
C PRO A 12 -16.28 8.45 -9.74
N PHE A 13 -16.29 7.62 -8.70
CA PHE A 13 -15.13 7.40 -7.84
C PHE A 13 -14.43 6.06 -8.11
N HIS A 14 -15.17 4.97 -8.27
CA HIS A 14 -14.58 3.66 -8.52
C HIS A 14 -14.00 3.54 -9.93
N GLY A 15 -14.65 4.12 -10.95
CA GLY A 15 -14.21 4.02 -12.32
C GLY A 15 -12.78 4.52 -12.56
N PRO A 16 -12.42 5.74 -12.20
CA PRO A 16 -11.05 6.23 -12.36
C PRO A 16 -10.00 5.38 -11.67
N TYR A 17 -10.28 4.91 -10.45
CA TYR A 17 -9.36 4.05 -9.71
C TYR A 17 -9.21 2.67 -10.36
N HIS A 18 -10.32 2.02 -10.72
CA HIS A 18 -10.35 0.74 -11.43
C HIS A 18 -9.62 0.81 -12.75
N ASP A 19 -9.89 1.86 -13.57
CA ASP A 19 -9.43 1.92 -14.93
C ASP A 19 -7.95 2.35 -15.08
N ARG A 20 -7.39 3.02 -14.06
CA ARG A 20 -6.08 3.69 -14.20
C ARG A 20 -5.09 3.38 -13.08
N GLU A 21 -5.54 2.80 -11.95
CA GLU A 21 -4.69 2.64 -10.78
C GLU A 21 -4.65 1.21 -10.25
N TYR A 22 -5.81 0.57 -10.08
CA TYR A 22 -5.88 -0.74 -9.43
C TYR A 22 -5.23 -1.82 -10.30
N GLY A 23 -4.19 -2.47 -9.75
CA GLY A 23 -3.44 -3.52 -10.43
C GLY A 23 -2.31 -3.02 -11.35
N PHE A 24 -2.21 -1.71 -11.59
CA PHE A 24 -1.12 -1.15 -12.38
C PHE A 24 0.17 -1.05 -11.56
N PRO A 25 1.35 -1.34 -12.16
CA PRO A 25 2.62 -1.09 -11.50
C PRO A 25 2.73 0.36 -11.04
N LEU A 26 3.09 0.57 -9.77
CA LEU A 26 3.23 1.86 -9.15
C LEU A 26 4.68 2.08 -8.70
N GLN A 27 5.21 3.26 -8.95
CA GLN A 27 6.56 3.68 -8.59
C GLN A 27 6.53 4.93 -7.69
N GLY A 28 7.63 5.14 -6.97
CA GLY A 28 7.78 6.29 -6.08
C GLY A 28 7.26 6.02 -4.66
N ASP A 29 8.09 6.38 -3.68
CA ASP A 29 7.84 6.06 -2.26
C ASP A 29 6.59 6.75 -1.73
N ASP A 30 6.34 8.01 -2.08
CA ASP A 30 5.18 8.76 -1.63
C ASP A 30 3.88 8.19 -2.21
N ALA A 31 3.88 7.77 -3.49
CA ALA A 31 2.72 7.14 -4.13
C ALA A 31 2.42 5.75 -3.56
N LEU A 32 3.45 4.95 -3.32
CA LEU A 32 3.33 3.65 -2.65
C LEU A 32 2.87 3.80 -1.20
N PHE A 33 3.37 4.83 -0.50
CA PHE A 33 2.94 5.13 0.85
C PHE A 33 1.49 5.60 0.90
N GLU A 34 1.06 6.48 -0.02
CA GLU A 34 -0.36 6.84 -0.15
C GLU A 34 -1.21 5.58 -0.33
N ARG A 35 -0.85 4.68 -1.24
CA ARG A 35 -1.60 3.46 -1.50
C ARG A 35 -1.75 2.60 -0.24
N LEU A 36 -0.67 2.38 0.49
CA LEU A 36 -0.69 1.65 1.76
C LEU A 36 -1.56 2.35 2.81
N ALA A 37 -1.48 3.67 2.91
CA ALA A 37 -2.27 4.47 3.84
C ALA A 37 -3.78 4.40 3.51
N LEU A 38 -4.16 4.38 2.24
CA LEU A 38 -5.56 4.23 1.82
C LEU A 38 -6.12 2.86 2.22
N GLU A 39 -5.35 1.77 2.06
CA GLU A 39 -5.75 0.42 2.49
C GLU A 39 -5.89 0.33 4.03
N ILE A 40 -4.99 0.96 4.79
CA ILE A 40 -5.13 1.07 6.25
C ILE A 40 -6.42 1.82 6.62
N ASN A 41 -6.72 2.91 5.91
CA ASN A 41 -7.93 3.69 6.15
C ASN A 41 -9.21 2.93 5.80
N GLN A 42 -9.15 2.04 4.80
CA GLN A 42 -10.28 1.23 4.36
C GLN A 42 -10.69 0.16 5.39
N ALA A 43 -9.80 -0.32 6.23
CA ALA A 43 -10.11 -1.39 7.19
C ALA A 43 -11.39 -1.10 8.00
N GLY A 44 -12.41 -1.96 7.85
CA GLY A 44 -13.72 -1.81 8.49
C GLY A 44 -14.63 -0.73 7.87
N LEU A 45 -14.28 -0.18 6.70
CA LEU A 45 -15.03 0.83 5.97
C LEU A 45 -15.21 0.43 4.50
N SER A 46 -16.12 1.09 3.79
CA SER A 46 -16.26 0.89 2.36
C SER A 46 -15.15 1.60 1.58
N TRP A 47 -14.68 0.97 0.49
CA TRP A 47 -13.70 1.59 -0.41
C TRP A 47 -14.20 2.91 -1.00
N LEU A 48 -15.50 2.99 -1.30
CA LEU A 48 -16.13 4.22 -1.77
C LEU A 48 -15.92 5.40 -0.80
N LEU A 49 -16.03 5.15 0.51
CA LEU A 49 -15.78 6.19 1.50
C LEU A 49 -14.33 6.68 1.45
N VAL A 50 -13.37 5.77 1.30
CA VAL A 50 -11.95 6.12 1.20
C VAL A 50 -11.68 6.93 -0.07
N LEU A 51 -12.20 6.50 -1.22
CA LEU A 51 -12.06 7.22 -2.48
C LEU A 51 -12.66 8.63 -2.44
N ARG A 52 -13.83 8.79 -1.84
CA ARG A 52 -14.47 10.11 -1.63
C ARG A 52 -13.64 11.04 -0.75
N ARG A 53 -12.87 10.48 0.17
CA ARG A 53 -12.02 11.26 1.11
C ARG A 53 -10.57 11.39 0.66
N ARG A 54 -10.19 10.75 -0.45
CA ARG A 54 -8.79 10.66 -0.90
C ARG A 54 -8.13 12.03 -1.00
N GLU A 55 -8.76 12.99 -1.67
CA GLU A 55 -8.21 14.34 -1.81
C GLU A 55 -8.04 15.05 -0.45
N ALA A 56 -9.01 14.86 0.46
CA ALA A 56 -8.90 15.44 1.80
C ALA A 56 -7.77 14.76 2.60
N LEU A 57 -7.62 13.45 2.47
CA LEU A 57 -6.50 12.70 3.05
C LEU A 57 -5.16 13.17 2.46
N GLN A 58 -5.05 13.34 1.15
CA GLN A 58 -3.85 13.87 0.50
C GLN A 58 -3.47 15.24 1.06
N ARG A 59 -4.43 16.18 1.17
CA ARG A 59 -4.17 17.48 1.79
C ARG A 59 -3.76 17.37 3.26
N ALA A 60 -4.46 16.54 4.03
CA ALA A 60 -4.23 16.40 5.47
C ALA A 60 -2.86 15.76 5.78
N PHE A 61 -2.40 14.84 4.95
CA PHE A 61 -1.09 14.17 5.06
C PHE A 61 -0.02 14.76 4.13
N GLU A 62 -0.21 16.01 3.67
CA GLU A 62 0.77 16.77 2.87
C GLU A 62 1.26 15.99 1.63
N GLY A 63 0.31 15.43 0.86
CA GLY A 63 0.58 14.64 -0.33
C GLY A 63 1.17 13.26 -0.02
N PHE A 64 1.07 12.79 1.21
CA PHE A 64 1.75 11.56 1.69
C PHE A 64 3.27 11.59 1.48
N ALA A 65 3.88 12.77 1.52
CA ALA A 65 5.32 12.91 1.47
C ALA A 65 5.93 12.18 2.68
N VAL A 66 6.63 11.07 2.43
CA VAL A 66 7.19 10.18 3.46
C VAL A 66 7.99 10.97 4.49
N ASP A 67 8.89 11.85 4.02
CA ASP A 67 9.77 12.63 4.89
C ASP A 67 9.03 13.62 5.79
N ARG A 68 7.89 14.13 5.35
CA ARG A 68 7.06 15.03 6.14
C ARG A 68 6.26 14.26 7.17
N VAL A 69 5.56 13.22 6.73
CA VAL A 69 4.68 12.43 7.60
C VAL A 69 5.48 11.69 8.68
N ALA A 70 6.67 11.19 8.36
CA ALA A 70 7.56 10.54 9.34
C ALA A 70 7.95 11.44 10.52
N ARG A 71 7.89 12.77 10.34
CA ARG A 71 8.20 13.77 11.37
C ARG A 71 6.98 14.31 12.13
N TYR A 72 5.78 13.75 11.90
CA TYR A 72 4.57 14.22 12.58
C TYR A 72 4.63 13.95 14.09
N GLY A 73 4.51 15.02 14.87
CA GLY A 73 4.45 14.99 16.32
C GLY A 73 3.02 15.10 16.88
N ALA A 74 2.90 15.40 18.15
CA ALA A 74 1.63 15.54 18.85
C ALA A 74 0.69 16.60 18.21
N ARG A 75 1.26 17.72 17.74
CA ARG A 75 0.49 18.80 17.09
C ARG A 75 -0.19 18.31 15.81
N GLN A 76 0.52 17.59 14.94
CA GLN A 76 -0.03 17.06 13.69
C GLN A 76 -1.08 15.98 13.97
N ARG A 77 -0.83 15.08 14.93
CA ARG A 77 -1.81 14.08 15.38
C ARG A 77 -3.12 14.74 15.85
N ALA A 78 -3.01 15.77 16.69
CA ALA A 78 -4.19 16.51 17.16
C ALA A 78 -4.93 17.22 16.01
N ARG A 79 -4.21 17.78 15.03
CA ARG A 79 -4.80 18.38 13.82
C ARG A 79 -5.59 17.34 13.03
N LEU A 80 -4.99 16.18 12.73
CA LEU A 80 -5.62 15.11 11.98
C LEU A 80 -6.89 14.56 12.68
N MET A 81 -6.88 14.45 14.01
CA MET A 81 -8.05 14.01 14.79
C MET A 81 -9.21 15.01 14.77
N ARG A 82 -8.94 16.30 14.48
CA ARG A 82 -9.96 17.35 14.37
C ARG A 82 -10.44 17.56 12.93
N ASP A 83 -9.69 17.11 11.94
CA ASP A 83 -10.01 17.33 10.53
C ASP A 83 -11.22 16.47 10.10
N PRO A 84 -12.34 17.08 9.66
CA PRO A 84 -13.53 16.34 9.22
C PRO A 84 -13.31 15.58 7.92
N GLY A 85 -12.29 15.94 7.13
CA GLY A 85 -11.89 15.24 5.90
C GLY A 85 -11.16 13.93 6.17
N VAL A 86 -10.61 13.75 7.37
CA VAL A 86 -9.84 12.56 7.76
C VAL A 86 -10.77 11.53 8.42
N ILE A 87 -10.44 10.26 8.25
CA ILE A 87 -11.03 9.16 9.02
C ILE A 87 -10.47 9.23 10.43
N ARG A 88 -11.24 9.83 11.34
CA ARG A 88 -10.84 10.15 12.73
C ARG A 88 -10.73 8.89 13.59
N ASN A 89 -9.70 8.10 13.33
CA ASN A 89 -9.33 6.92 14.10
C ASN A 89 -7.87 7.04 14.52
N ALA A 90 -7.63 7.24 15.82
CA ALA A 90 -6.29 7.46 16.36
C ALA A 90 -5.31 6.33 16.00
N ARG A 91 -5.76 5.06 16.02
CA ARG A 91 -4.91 3.90 15.68
C ARG A 91 -4.49 3.92 14.22
N LYS A 92 -5.38 4.30 13.30
CA LYS A 92 -5.07 4.40 11.86
C LYS A 92 -4.13 5.55 11.58
N ILE A 93 -4.38 6.72 12.19
CA ILE A 93 -3.50 7.89 12.05
C ILE A 93 -2.11 7.58 12.55
N GLU A 94 -1.98 6.95 13.73
CA GLU A 94 -0.69 6.54 14.28
C GLU A 94 0.01 5.52 13.39
N ALA A 95 -0.73 4.53 12.86
CA ALA A 95 -0.18 3.55 11.94
C ALA A 95 0.37 4.18 10.65
N VAL A 96 -0.32 5.16 10.09
CA VAL A 96 0.17 5.89 8.90
C VAL A 96 1.47 6.63 9.22
N ILE A 97 1.52 7.35 10.35
CA ILE A 97 2.74 8.09 10.76
C ILE A 97 3.92 7.16 11.02
N GLU A 98 3.70 6.10 11.79
CA GLU A 98 4.73 5.10 12.09
C GLU A 98 5.25 4.41 10.82
N ASN A 99 4.36 4.08 9.90
CA ASN A 99 4.74 3.45 8.63
C ASN A 99 5.53 4.39 7.73
N ALA A 100 5.27 5.69 7.73
CA ALA A 100 6.13 6.66 7.05
C ALA A 100 7.58 6.59 7.56
N GLY A 101 7.77 6.55 8.89
CA GLY A 101 9.09 6.39 9.49
C GLY A 101 9.77 5.07 9.13
N ARG A 102 8.99 3.99 9.01
CA ARG A 102 9.50 2.68 8.59
C ARG A 102 9.90 2.68 7.12
N ILE A 103 9.10 3.30 6.24
CA ILE A 103 9.44 3.46 4.82
C ILE A 103 10.73 4.30 4.65
N ALA A 104 10.89 5.38 5.43
CA ALA A 104 12.13 6.16 5.40
C ALA A 104 13.36 5.30 5.72
N ARG A 105 13.29 4.44 6.75
CA ARG A 105 14.38 3.49 7.07
C ARG A 105 14.62 2.45 5.97
N LEU A 106 13.55 1.93 5.34
CA LEU A 106 13.71 1.01 4.21
C LEU A 106 14.38 1.69 3.01
N ARG A 107 14.10 2.97 2.78
CA ARG A 107 14.77 3.76 1.76
C ARG A 107 16.26 3.88 2.04
N ASP A 108 16.65 4.10 3.29
CA ASP A 108 18.07 4.19 3.68
C ASP A 108 18.82 2.86 3.46
N GLU A 109 18.13 1.72 3.63
CA GLU A 109 18.72 0.38 3.50
C GLU A 109 18.68 -0.16 2.05
N PHE A 110 17.58 0.05 1.33
CA PHE A 110 17.32 -0.55 0.01
C PHE A 110 17.34 0.46 -1.16
N GLY A 111 17.52 1.75 -0.86
CA GLY A 111 17.44 2.83 -1.84
C GLY A 111 16.03 3.38 -2.07
N SER A 112 14.97 2.57 -1.92
CA SER A 112 13.57 2.99 -2.00
C SER A 112 12.63 1.96 -1.39
N PHE A 113 11.40 2.35 -1.09
CA PHE A 113 10.34 1.40 -0.72
C PHE A 113 10.01 0.45 -1.88
N ALA A 114 9.99 0.96 -3.12
CA ALA A 114 9.83 0.13 -4.31
C ALA A 114 10.93 -0.93 -4.42
N ALA A 115 12.20 -0.56 -4.19
CA ALA A 115 13.33 -1.48 -4.21
C ALA A 115 13.21 -2.55 -3.12
N TRP A 116 12.74 -2.19 -1.91
CA TRP A 116 12.49 -3.16 -0.85
C TRP A 116 11.39 -4.17 -1.25
N ILE A 117 10.29 -3.72 -1.86
CA ILE A 117 9.24 -4.62 -2.35
C ILE A 117 9.81 -5.56 -3.42
N ALA A 118 10.54 -5.02 -4.40
CA ALA A 118 11.16 -5.79 -5.48
C ALA A 118 12.17 -6.82 -4.96
N ALA A 119 13.03 -6.45 -4.00
CA ALA A 119 14.00 -7.37 -3.39
C ALA A 119 13.34 -8.52 -2.62
N ASN A 120 12.10 -8.37 -2.23
CA ASN A 120 11.33 -9.39 -1.53
C ASN A 120 10.40 -10.21 -2.44
N HIS A 121 10.30 -9.86 -3.71
CA HIS A 121 9.54 -10.61 -4.71
C HIS A 121 10.42 -11.73 -5.33
N PRO A 122 9.85 -12.90 -5.69
CA PRO A 122 8.47 -13.31 -5.55
C PRO A 122 8.16 -14.00 -4.21
N ARG A 123 6.97 -13.72 -3.66
CA ARG A 123 6.43 -14.35 -2.45
C ARG A 123 4.97 -14.72 -2.65
N SER A 124 4.53 -15.77 -1.98
CA SER A 124 3.10 -16.09 -1.85
C SER A 124 2.38 -15.07 -0.94
N LYS A 125 1.05 -14.99 -1.04
CA LYS A 125 0.24 -14.12 -0.16
C LYS A 125 0.56 -14.33 1.34
N PRO A 126 0.64 -15.57 1.90
CA PRO A 126 0.98 -15.78 3.31
C PRO A 126 2.40 -15.27 3.67
N GLU A 127 3.38 -15.46 2.79
CA GLU A 127 4.75 -14.97 3.01
C GLU A 127 4.80 -13.43 3.03
N TRP A 128 4.07 -12.78 2.12
CA TRP A 128 3.93 -11.33 2.11
C TRP A 128 3.25 -10.82 3.37
N VAL A 129 2.16 -11.43 3.81
CA VAL A 129 1.45 -11.06 5.05
C VAL A 129 2.38 -11.17 6.26
N THR A 130 3.17 -12.24 6.33
CA THR A 130 4.15 -12.43 7.40
C THR A 130 5.22 -11.34 7.39
N LEU A 131 5.73 -11.00 6.21
CA LEU A 131 6.72 -9.95 6.03
C LEU A 131 6.15 -8.57 6.43
N PHE A 132 4.97 -8.22 5.91
CA PHE A 132 4.33 -6.94 6.20
C PHE A 132 4.01 -6.75 7.68
N LYS A 133 3.50 -7.79 8.37
CA LYS A 133 3.25 -7.74 9.82
C LYS A 133 4.51 -7.47 10.65
N ARG A 134 5.68 -7.90 10.18
CA ARG A 134 6.96 -7.62 10.85
C ARG A 134 7.50 -6.25 10.52
N THR A 135 7.25 -5.76 9.31
CA THR A 135 7.83 -4.51 8.80
C THR A 135 6.96 -3.31 9.10
N PHE A 136 5.64 -3.44 9.03
CA PHE A 136 4.69 -2.35 9.17
C PHE A 136 3.70 -2.59 10.31
N VAL A 137 3.07 -1.53 10.78
CA VAL A 137 1.98 -1.61 11.76
C VAL A 137 0.63 -1.53 11.05
N PHE A 138 -0.38 -2.14 11.65
CA PHE A 138 -1.75 -2.18 11.12
C PHE A 138 -1.88 -2.84 9.74
N THR A 139 -1.01 -3.78 9.40
CA THR A 139 -1.00 -4.50 8.13
C THR A 139 -1.39 -5.96 8.32
N GLY A 140 -2.71 -6.19 8.35
CA GLY A 140 -3.30 -7.53 8.34
C GLY A 140 -3.30 -8.18 6.96
N GLY A 141 -3.86 -9.41 6.88
CA GLY A 141 -3.88 -10.19 5.64
C GLY A 141 -4.56 -9.49 4.48
N GLU A 142 -5.72 -8.88 4.73
CA GLU A 142 -6.48 -8.17 3.68
C GLU A 142 -5.77 -6.89 3.24
N ILE A 143 -5.32 -6.05 4.18
CA ILE A 143 -4.60 -4.81 3.86
C ILE A 143 -3.36 -5.09 3.02
N THR A 144 -2.58 -6.11 3.40
CA THR A 144 -1.38 -6.50 2.65
C THR A 144 -1.72 -7.02 1.26
N ALA A 145 -2.77 -7.86 1.15
CA ALA A 145 -3.17 -8.44 -0.13
C ALA A 145 -3.69 -7.36 -1.08
N GLU A 146 -4.61 -6.49 -0.61
CA GLU A 146 -5.17 -5.41 -1.42
C GLU A 146 -4.08 -4.42 -1.85
N PHE A 147 -3.18 -4.02 -0.94
CA PHE A 147 -2.04 -3.18 -1.31
C PHE A 147 -1.20 -3.81 -2.43
N LEU A 148 -0.80 -5.08 -2.28
CA LEU A 148 0.05 -5.75 -3.27
C LEU A 148 -0.67 -6.05 -4.58
N MET A 149 -1.98 -6.37 -4.55
CA MET A 149 -2.79 -6.48 -5.76
C MET A 149 -2.89 -5.13 -6.47
N SER A 150 -3.13 -4.06 -5.70
CA SER A 150 -3.33 -2.72 -6.25
C SER A 150 -2.12 -2.16 -7.00
N ILE A 151 -0.90 -2.64 -6.66
CA ILE A 151 0.36 -2.22 -7.28
C ILE A 151 1.01 -3.28 -8.19
N GLY A 152 0.30 -4.36 -8.49
CA GLY A 152 0.75 -5.38 -9.45
C GLY A 152 1.78 -6.39 -8.92
N TYR A 153 1.86 -6.62 -7.61
CA TYR A 153 2.73 -7.66 -7.00
C TYR A 153 1.99 -8.95 -6.68
N LEU A 154 0.66 -8.92 -6.56
CA LEU A 154 -0.19 -10.10 -6.47
C LEU A 154 -1.24 -10.08 -7.58
N PRO A 155 -1.63 -11.26 -8.13
CA PRO A 155 -2.73 -11.36 -9.10
C PRO A 155 -4.08 -11.16 -8.39
N GLY A 156 -5.12 -10.84 -9.16
CA GLY A 156 -6.50 -10.80 -8.67
C GLY A 156 -7.15 -9.43 -8.68
N ALA A 157 -6.44 -8.36 -9.07
CA ALA A 157 -7.01 -7.01 -9.18
C ALA A 157 -8.19 -6.96 -10.18
N HIS A 158 -8.06 -7.65 -11.30
CA HIS A 158 -9.08 -7.69 -12.35
C HIS A 158 -9.33 -9.13 -12.81
N ARG A 159 -10.54 -9.40 -13.29
CA ARG A 159 -10.88 -10.63 -14.00
C ARG A 159 -10.22 -10.62 -15.39
N GLU A 160 -9.94 -11.79 -15.94
CA GLU A 160 -9.30 -11.94 -17.26
C GLU A 160 -10.15 -11.37 -18.41
N ASP A 161 -11.47 -11.39 -18.28
CA ASP A 161 -12.43 -10.83 -19.24
C ASP A 161 -12.56 -9.30 -19.13
N CYS A 162 -12.04 -8.68 -18.09
CA CYS A 162 -12.06 -7.23 -17.92
C CYS A 162 -11.13 -6.56 -18.95
N PRO A 163 -11.59 -5.52 -19.69
CA PRO A 163 -10.75 -4.79 -20.64
C PRO A 163 -9.47 -4.21 -20.01
N VAL A 164 -9.50 -3.85 -18.72
CA VAL A 164 -8.36 -3.31 -17.99
C VAL A 164 -7.29 -4.37 -17.75
N PHE A 165 -7.67 -5.64 -17.54
CA PHE A 165 -6.74 -6.75 -17.37
C PHE A 165 -5.72 -6.84 -18.51
N LYS A 166 -6.21 -6.76 -19.77
CA LYS A 166 -5.36 -6.81 -20.96
C LYS A 166 -4.34 -5.66 -21.02
N ARG A 167 -4.74 -4.49 -20.51
CA ARG A 167 -3.83 -3.32 -20.43
C ARG A 167 -2.75 -3.54 -19.40
N ILE A 168 -3.12 -4.04 -18.22
CA ILE A 168 -2.17 -4.36 -17.14
C ILE A 168 -1.21 -5.47 -17.59
N ALA A 169 -1.71 -6.54 -18.19
CA ALA A 169 -0.88 -7.66 -18.65
C ALA A 169 0.21 -7.23 -19.64
N ARG A 170 -0.07 -6.24 -20.51
CA ARG A 170 0.94 -5.66 -21.42
C ARG A 170 2.09 -4.96 -20.71
N LEU A 171 1.85 -4.47 -19.49
CA LEU A 171 2.88 -3.83 -18.65
C LEU A 171 3.75 -4.85 -17.92
N ARG A 172 3.43 -6.14 -18.00
CA ARG A 172 4.13 -7.25 -17.36
C ARG A 172 4.36 -6.98 -15.86
N PRO A 173 3.28 -6.82 -15.06
CA PRO A 173 3.40 -6.58 -13.63
C PRO A 173 4.14 -7.71 -12.93
N ALA A 174 4.71 -7.45 -11.76
CA ALA A 174 5.58 -8.38 -11.04
C ALA A 174 4.94 -9.75 -10.80
N TRP A 175 3.63 -9.83 -10.57
CA TRP A 175 2.94 -11.12 -10.38
C TRP A 175 2.99 -12.06 -11.60
N MET A 176 3.31 -11.55 -12.79
CA MET A 176 3.50 -12.37 -14.01
C MET A 176 4.90 -12.96 -14.11
N GLU A 177 5.85 -12.51 -13.30
CA GLU A 177 7.18 -13.06 -13.26
C GLU A 177 7.14 -14.46 -12.61
N LYS A 178 7.63 -15.47 -13.36
CA LYS A 178 7.74 -16.82 -12.82
C LYS A 178 8.78 -16.83 -11.71
N ARG A 179 8.50 -17.52 -10.60
CA ARG A 179 9.50 -17.86 -9.60
C ARG A 179 10.71 -18.49 -10.33
N ALA A 180 11.80 -17.76 -10.44
CA ALA A 180 13.06 -18.40 -10.75
C ALA A 180 13.37 -19.36 -9.59
N VAL A 181 13.45 -20.66 -9.88
CA VAL A 181 13.94 -21.64 -8.92
C VAL A 181 15.45 -21.39 -8.80
N SER A 182 15.83 -20.51 -7.89
CA SER A 182 17.24 -20.35 -7.57
C SER A 182 17.39 -19.98 -6.10
N GLY A 183 18.18 -20.80 -5.46
CA GLY A 183 18.62 -20.61 -4.10
C GLY A 183 19.55 -19.41 -3.95
N LYS A 184 19.68 -19.01 -2.67
CA LYS A 184 20.65 -18.06 -2.13
C LYS A 184 20.26 -16.58 -2.20
N PHE A 185 19.30 -16.18 -1.38
CA PHE A 185 19.44 -14.96 -0.60
C PHE A 185 19.20 -15.32 0.87
N GLY A 186 20.29 -15.72 1.53
CA GLY A 186 20.29 -16.01 2.96
C GLY A 186 20.20 -14.73 3.77
N ASN A 187 19.27 -14.75 4.71
CA ASN A 187 19.32 -14.11 6.03
C ASN A 187 20.16 -12.82 6.20
N LYS A 188 19.64 -11.67 5.73
CA LYS A 188 20.02 -10.37 6.29
C LYS A 188 18.96 -9.78 7.25
N ILE A 189 17.92 -10.55 7.56
CA ILE A 189 16.77 -10.04 8.35
C ILE A 189 16.97 -10.22 9.86
N SER A 190 18.08 -10.83 10.33
CA SER A 190 18.28 -11.13 11.76
C SER A 190 18.70 -9.92 12.61
N GLU A 191 19.08 -8.80 12.02
CA GLU A 191 19.60 -7.64 12.78
C GLU A 191 18.54 -6.62 13.22
N PHE A 192 17.30 -6.73 12.74
CA PHE A 192 16.22 -5.80 13.10
C PHE A 192 15.76 -5.91 14.57
N ARG A 193 16.30 -6.85 15.35
CA ARG A 193 15.86 -7.15 16.73
C ARG A 193 16.63 -6.49 17.85
N ARG A 194 17.69 -5.74 17.59
CA ARG A 194 18.48 -5.17 18.70
C ARG A 194 18.97 -3.75 18.44
N LYS A 195 18.16 -2.76 18.78
CA LYS A 195 18.63 -1.54 19.43
C LYS A 195 17.62 -1.13 20.47
N PRO A 196 18.02 -1.03 21.76
CA PRO A 196 17.15 -0.56 22.83
C PRO A 196 17.03 0.97 22.76
N LYS A 197 16.05 1.47 23.49
CA LYS A 197 15.53 2.82 23.71
C LYS A 197 16.55 3.96 23.66
#